data_d2fcd51ae029d6c907e0de97d3bbcebb
#
_entry.id   d2fcd51ae029d6c907e0de97d3bbcebb
#
_cell.length_a   1.000
_cell.length_b   1.000
_cell.length_c   1.000
_cell.angle_alpha   90.00
_cell.angle_beta   90.00
_cell.angle_gamma   90.00
#
_symmetry.space_group_name_H-M   'P 1'
#
loop_
_entity.id
_entity.type
_entity.pdbx_description
1 polymer ?
#
loop_
_entity_poly.entity_id
_entity_poly.type
_entity_poly.pdbx_seq_one_letter_code
_entity_poly.pdbx_strand_id
1 'polypeptide(L)'
;LTYTNRNLFRGSEQLSIELRGAYEAITGLEGYQDQNYTEYSVEGKLVFPRFLAPFLSRNFRRRQTANSELSASWNLQNRPEFHRRVFSTAWRYRWTEPRHHLAWRFDLLDLNYVYMPWISPTFKNDYLDDADNRNAILRYNYEDLFIMKIGFGITYNKIVSLYSTFTY
;
A
#
# COMPACT_ATOMS: atom_id res chain seq x y z
N LEU A 1 -10.65 10.47 -8.03
CA LEU A 1 -11.60 11.13 -7.14
C LEU A 1 -11.23 10.81 -5.70
N THR A 2 -11.08 11.87 -4.87
CA THR A 2 -10.72 11.67 -3.45
C THR A 2 -11.74 12.35 -2.56
N TYR A 3 -12.24 11.62 -1.57
CA TYR A 3 -13.09 12.14 -0.51
C TYR A 3 -12.35 12.06 0.82
N THR A 4 -12.38 13.13 1.61
CA THR A 4 -11.75 13.17 2.92
C THR A 4 -12.69 13.75 3.97
N ASN A 5 -12.90 13.02 5.07
CA ASN A 5 -13.61 13.47 6.26
C ASN A 5 -12.63 13.48 7.44
N ARG A 6 -12.50 14.61 8.13
CA ARG A 6 -11.50 14.81 9.20
C ARG A 6 -12.05 14.66 10.62
N ASN A 7 -13.29 14.28 10.76
CA ASN A 7 -13.93 14.15 12.09
C ASN A 7 -15.04 13.09 12.07
N LEU A 8 -14.69 11.89 11.57
CA LEU A 8 -15.67 10.84 11.30
C LEU A 8 -16.47 10.42 12.54
N PHE A 9 -15.82 10.26 13.69
CA PHE A 9 -16.43 9.83 14.95
C PHE A 9 -16.35 10.91 16.04
N ARG A 10 -16.23 12.19 15.65
CA ARG A 10 -16.08 13.34 16.57
C ARG A 10 -14.82 13.31 17.47
N GLY A 11 -13.80 12.54 17.08
CA GLY A 11 -12.54 12.38 17.78
C GLY A 11 -11.33 12.76 16.94
N SER A 12 -11.53 13.58 15.88
CA SER A 12 -10.50 13.99 14.93
C SER A 12 -9.94 12.83 14.10
N GLU A 13 -10.70 11.76 13.96
CA GLU A 13 -10.37 10.66 13.06
C GLU A 13 -10.52 11.12 11.61
N GLN A 14 -9.56 10.74 10.79
CA GLN A 14 -9.56 11.09 9.37
C GLN A 14 -9.83 9.86 8.52
N LEU A 15 -10.92 9.92 7.75
CA LEU A 15 -11.23 8.96 6.69
C LEU A 15 -10.87 9.57 5.34
N SER A 16 -10.08 8.88 4.54
CA SER A 16 -9.85 9.18 3.14
C SER A 16 -10.31 8.01 2.28
N ILE A 17 -11.06 8.28 1.25
CA ILE A 17 -11.45 7.30 0.23
C ILE A 17 -10.97 7.84 -1.11
N GLU A 18 -10.22 7.04 -1.84
CA GLU A 18 -9.72 7.38 -3.16
C GLU A 18 -10.22 6.38 -4.20
N LEU A 19 -10.77 6.92 -5.29
CA LEU A 19 -11.21 6.15 -6.45
C LEU A 19 -10.37 6.57 -7.65
N ARG A 20 -9.76 5.60 -8.33
CA ARG A 20 -9.01 5.80 -9.57
C ARG A 20 -9.57 4.89 -10.65
N GLY A 21 -9.60 5.39 -11.87
CA GLY A 21 -9.92 4.62 -13.06
C GLY A 21 -8.95 5.02 -14.16
N ALA A 22 -8.46 4.04 -14.91
CA ALA A 22 -7.64 4.23 -16.09
C ALA A 22 -8.18 3.36 -17.23
N TYR A 23 -8.12 3.90 -18.43
CA TYR A 23 -8.46 3.22 -19.66
C TYR A 23 -7.37 3.50 -20.68
N GLU A 24 -6.88 2.45 -21.31
CA GLU A 24 -5.89 2.54 -22.37
C GLU A 24 -6.37 1.72 -23.57
N ALA A 25 -6.45 2.35 -24.73
CA ALA A 25 -6.77 1.67 -25.97
C ALA A 25 -5.48 1.09 -26.55
N ILE A 26 -5.45 -0.22 -26.73
CA ILE A 26 -4.32 -0.92 -27.31
C ILE A 26 -4.61 -1.18 -28.78
N THR A 27 -3.81 -0.58 -29.67
CA THR A 27 -3.92 -0.78 -31.11
C THR A 27 -2.65 -1.39 -31.67
N GLY A 28 -2.77 -2.37 -32.58
CA GLY A 28 -1.63 -2.92 -33.33
C GLY A 28 -0.92 -4.12 -32.72
N LEU A 29 -1.45 -4.75 -31.68
CA LEU A 29 -0.96 -6.03 -31.17
C LEU A 29 -1.59 -7.18 -31.96
N GLU A 30 -0.77 -7.91 -32.73
CA GLU A 30 -1.22 -9.14 -33.40
C GLU A 30 -1.69 -10.19 -32.37
N GLY A 31 -2.87 -10.74 -32.56
CA GLY A 31 -3.46 -11.77 -31.68
C GLY A 31 -4.30 -11.22 -30.51
N TYR A 32 -4.32 -9.92 -30.26
CA TYR A 32 -5.07 -9.25 -29.17
C TYR A 32 -6.00 -8.16 -29.71
N GLN A 33 -6.59 -8.39 -30.88
CA GLN A 33 -7.50 -7.42 -31.51
C GLN A 33 -8.72 -7.17 -30.61
N ASP A 34 -9.03 -5.89 -30.40
CA ASP A 34 -10.19 -5.38 -29.65
C ASP A 34 -10.20 -5.56 -28.12
N GLN A 35 -9.06 -5.83 -27.49
CA GLN A 35 -8.98 -5.86 -26.03
C GLN A 35 -8.23 -4.63 -25.50
N ASN A 36 -8.96 -3.83 -24.73
CA ASN A 36 -8.42 -2.62 -24.13
C ASN A 36 -7.98 -2.86 -22.68
N TYR A 37 -7.00 -2.09 -22.23
CA TYR A 37 -6.59 -2.08 -20.84
C TYR A 37 -7.56 -1.23 -20.01
N THR A 38 -8.09 -1.81 -18.96
CA THR A 38 -8.89 -1.09 -17.96
C THR A 38 -8.38 -1.36 -16.56
N GLU A 39 -8.26 -0.30 -15.77
CA GLU A 39 -7.87 -0.39 -14.37
C GLU A 39 -8.82 0.41 -13.50
N TYR A 40 -9.27 -0.20 -12.42
CA TYR A 40 -10.06 0.44 -11.39
C TYR A 40 -9.42 0.18 -10.04
N SER A 41 -9.27 1.21 -9.23
CA SER A 41 -8.80 1.06 -7.86
C SER A 41 -9.64 1.85 -6.88
N VAL A 42 -9.86 1.24 -5.72
CA VAL A 42 -10.50 1.85 -4.56
C VAL A 42 -9.55 1.72 -3.40
N GLU A 43 -9.22 2.81 -2.75
CA GLU A 43 -8.41 2.83 -1.53
C GLU A 43 -9.16 3.56 -0.42
N GLY A 44 -9.28 2.91 0.74
CA GLY A 44 -9.80 3.47 1.97
C GLY A 44 -8.70 3.55 3.02
N LYS A 45 -8.56 4.72 3.66
CA LYS A 45 -7.58 4.96 4.71
C LYS A 45 -8.24 5.65 5.89
N LEU A 46 -8.11 5.05 7.08
CA LEU A 46 -8.63 5.56 8.34
C LEU A 46 -7.48 5.82 9.30
N VAL A 47 -7.31 7.06 9.72
CA VAL A 47 -6.27 7.49 10.65
C VAL A 47 -6.90 7.94 11.96
N PHE A 48 -6.47 7.34 13.05
CA PHE A 48 -6.83 7.70 14.41
C PHE A 48 -5.68 8.49 15.05
N PRO A 49 -5.89 9.70 15.58
CA PRO A 49 -4.85 10.50 16.25
C PRO A 49 -4.54 9.98 17.65
N ARG A 50 -4.49 8.67 17.83
CA ARG A 50 -4.23 7.98 19.09
C ARG A 50 -3.79 6.54 18.86
N PHE A 51 -3.16 5.92 19.85
CA PHE A 51 -2.93 4.48 19.84
C PHE A 51 -4.23 3.69 20.04
N LEU A 52 -4.59 2.88 19.06
CA LEU A 52 -5.67 1.88 19.16
C LEU A 52 -5.10 0.52 19.58
N ALA A 53 -4.24 0.50 20.59
CA ALA A 53 -3.65 -0.73 21.11
C ALA A 53 -4.14 -0.97 22.54
N PRO A 54 -5.06 -1.93 22.77
CA PRO A 54 -5.63 -2.17 24.09
C PRO A 54 -4.61 -2.71 25.10
N PHE A 55 -3.52 -3.31 24.61
CA PHE A 55 -2.43 -3.89 25.41
C PHE A 55 -1.41 -2.86 25.94
N LEU A 56 -1.45 -1.60 25.46
CA LEU A 56 -0.53 -0.56 25.91
C LEU A 56 -1.07 0.20 27.14
N SER A 57 -0.19 0.46 28.11
CA SER A 57 -0.57 1.19 29.31
C SER A 57 -1.08 2.61 29.01
N ARG A 58 -1.99 3.12 29.84
CA ARG A 58 -2.54 4.49 29.69
C ARG A 58 -1.46 5.56 29.78
N ASN A 59 -0.44 5.35 30.61
CA ASN A 59 0.66 6.30 30.80
C ASN A 59 1.55 6.41 29.57
N PHE A 60 1.82 5.31 28.88
CA PHE A 60 2.55 5.30 27.62
C PHE A 60 1.78 6.06 26.52
N ARG A 61 0.48 5.79 26.38
CA ARG A 61 -0.37 6.43 25.36
C ARG A 61 -0.50 7.95 25.52
N ARG A 62 -0.42 8.48 26.76
CA ARG A 62 -0.56 9.92 27.01
C ARG A 62 0.71 10.74 26.78
N ARG A 63 1.88 10.10 26.80
CA ARG A 63 3.17 10.80 26.70
C ARG A 63 3.67 10.99 25.27
N GLN A 64 3.03 10.37 24.30
CA GLN A 64 3.52 10.31 22.93
C GLN A 64 2.45 10.83 21.97
N THR A 65 2.92 11.53 20.93
CA THR A 65 2.08 11.84 19.77
C THR A 65 2.04 10.60 18.89
N ALA A 66 0.89 9.95 18.87
CA ALA A 66 0.74 8.67 18.19
C ALA A 66 -0.44 8.67 17.24
N ASN A 67 -0.29 7.96 16.15
CA ASN A 67 -1.32 7.70 15.16
C ASN A 67 -1.44 6.20 14.94
N SER A 68 -2.68 5.72 14.80
CA SER A 68 -3.00 4.39 14.29
C SER A 68 -3.65 4.54 12.92
N GLU A 69 -3.13 3.84 11.94
CA GLU A 69 -3.60 3.89 10.55
C GLU A 69 -4.07 2.51 10.12
N LEU A 70 -5.29 2.44 9.63
CA LEU A 70 -5.85 1.29 8.94
C LEU A 70 -6.07 1.67 7.48
N SER A 71 -5.54 0.88 6.56
CA SER A 71 -5.77 1.06 5.13
C SER A 71 -6.25 -0.23 4.49
N ALA A 72 -7.11 -0.12 3.51
CA ALA A 72 -7.54 -1.21 2.65
C ALA A 72 -7.64 -0.70 1.22
N SER A 73 -7.16 -1.49 0.27
CA SER A 73 -7.25 -1.15 -1.13
C SER A 73 -7.63 -2.35 -1.97
N TRP A 74 -8.36 -2.10 -3.03
CA TRP A 74 -8.71 -3.07 -4.05
C TRP A 74 -8.38 -2.49 -5.42
N ASN A 75 -7.56 -3.21 -6.17
CA ASN A 75 -7.18 -2.88 -7.52
C ASN A 75 -7.63 -3.99 -8.47
N LEU A 76 -8.30 -3.61 -9.55
CA LEU A 76 -8.75 -4.48 -10.63
C LEU A 76 -8.05 -4.05 -11.90
N GLN A 77 -7.29 -4.93 -12.49
CA GLN A 77 -6.64 -4.75 -13.79
C GLN A 77 -7.15 -5.80 -14.76
N ASN A 78 -7.69 -5.34 -15.88
CA ASN A 78 -8.05 -6.17 -17.01
C ASN A 78 -7.14 -5.79 -18.17
N ARG A 79 -6.26 -6.69 -18.55
CA ARG A 79 -5.36 -6.58 -19.69
C ARG A 79 -5.70 -7.67 -20.71
N PRO A 80 -5.34 -7.49 -21.98
CA PRO A 80 -5.50 -8.53 -23.00
C PRO A 80 -4.80 -9.85 -22.63
N GLU A 81 -3.68 -9.76 -21.90
CA GLU A 81 -2.86 -10.91 -21.53
C GLU A 81 -3.36 -11.61 -20.28
N PHE A 82 -3.91 -10.85 -19.30
CA PHE A 82 -4.34 -11.36 -18.00
C PHE A 82 -5.34 -10.45 -17.30
N HIS A 83 -6.11 -11.04 -16.39
CA HIS A 83 -6.90 -10.30 -15.41
C HIS A 83 -6.24 -10.45 -14.04
N ARG A 84 -6.01 -9.34 -13.37
CA ARG A 84 -5.39 -9.29 -12.05
C ARG A 84 -6.29 -8.58 -11.05
N ARG A 85 -6.42 -9.16 -9.88
CA ARG A 85 -7.14 -8.60 -8.73
C ARG A 85 -6.17 -8.51 -7.57
N VAL A 86 -5.98 -7.34 -7.01
CA VAL A 86 -5.10 -7.14 -5.86
C VAL A 86 -5.91 -6.57 -4.71
N PHE A 87 -5.91 -7.27 -3.61
CA PHE A 87 -6.44 -6.78 -2.35
C PHE A 87 -5.29 -6.56 -1.39
N SER A 88 -5.19 -5.35 -0.81
CA SER A 88 -4.18 -5.02 0.18
C SER A 88 -4.84 -4.43 1.41
N THR A 89 -4.38 -4.82 2.59
CA THR A 89 -4.79 -4.20 3.85
C THR A 89 -3.58 -4.06 4.76
N ALA A 90 -3.52 -2.92 5.46
CA ALA A 90 -2.42 -2.69 6.38
C ALA A 90 -2.90 -2.00 7.65
N TRP A 91 -2.31 -2.40 8.77
CA TRP A 91 -2.48 -1.76 10.07
C TRP A 91 -1.13 -1.30 10.58
N ARG A 92 -0.99 0.02 10.76
CA ARG A 92 0.26 0.69 11.10
C ARG A 92 0.10 1.55 12.33
N TYR A 93 1.14 1.54 13.16
CA TYR A 93 1.31 2.47 14.26
C TYR A 93 2.48 3.39 13.98
N ARG A 94 2.28 4.68 14.23
CA ARG A 94 3.35 5.67 14.18
C ARG A 94 3.29 6.50 15.44
N TRP A 95 4.43 6.70 16.07
CA TRP A 95 4.52 7.60 17.22
C TRP A 95 5.86 8.33 17.23
N THR A 96 5.84 9.52 17.84
CA THR A 96 7.01 10.37 17.94
C THR A 96 7.30 10.60 19.41
N GLU A 97 8.57 10.48 19.78
CA GLU A 97 9.09 10.81 21.09
C GLU A 97 9.89 12.12 20.99
N PRO A 98 9.25 13.28 21.31
CA PRO A 98 9.87 14.58 21.07
C PRO A 98 11.17 14.80 21.85
N ARG A 99 11.28 14.22 23.06
CA ARG A 99 12.46 14.38 23.91
C ARG A 99 13.72 13.76 23.34
N HIS A 100 13.59 12.68 22.60
CA HIS A 100 14.71 11.92 22.04
C HIS A 100 14.84 12.11 20.54
N HIS A 101 14.02 12.95 19.91
CA HIS A 101 13.99 13.16 18.46
C HIS A 101 13.79 11.86 17.65
N LEU A 102 13.10 10.90 18.24
CA LEU A 102 12.84 9.60 17.66
C LEU A 102 11.42 9.54 17.10
N ALA A 103 11.31 9.07 15.86
CA ALA A 103 10.05 8.68 15.23
C ALA A 103 10.06 7.17 15.00
N TRP A 104 9.00 6.52 15.42
CA TRP A 104 8.83 5.08 15.39
C TRP A 104 7.70 4.72 14.41
N ARG A 105 7.89 3.65 13.69
CA ARG A 105 6.87 3.03 12.84
C ARG A 105 6.82 1.54 13.14
N PHE A 106 5.62 1.04 13.36
CA PHE A 106 5.36 -0.38 13.51
C PHE A 106 4.20 -0.79 12.59
N ASP A 107 4.51 -1.56 11.58
CA ASP A 107 3.56 -2.16 10.67
C ASP A 107 3.16 -3.53 11.27
N LEU A 108 2.04 -3.55 12.02
CA LEU A 108 1.55 -4.74 12.71
C LEU A 108 1.08 -5.80 11.72
N LEU A 109 0.44 -5.34 10.65
CA LEU A 109 -0.11 -6.19 9.62
C LEU A 109 0.00 -5.46 8.29
N ASP A 110 0.56 -6.10 7.28
CA ASP A 110 0.55 -5.69 5.89
C ASP A 110 0.28 -6.94 5.05
N LEU A 111 -0.95 -7.07 4.58
CA LEU A 111 -1.42 -8.19 3.78
C LEU A 111 -1.60 -7.74 2.33
N ASN A 112 -1.05 -8.53 1.42
CA ASN A 112 -1.25 -8.37 0.00
C ASN A 112 -1.70 -9.71 -0.60
N TYR A 113 -2.91 -9.74 -1.13
CA TYR A 113 -3.46 -10.88 -1.84
C TYR A 113 -3.60 -10.54 -3.31
N VAL A 114 -2.88 -11.27 -4.15
CA VAL A 114 -2.93 -11.17 -5.60
C VAL A 114 -3.66 -12.40 -6.12
N TYR A 115 -4.69 -12.17 -6.91
CA TYR A 115 -5.51 -13.19 -7.53
C TYR A 115 -5.55 -12.97 -9.05
N MET A 116 -5.25 -14.03 -9.81
CA MET A 116 -5.21 -14.06 -11.27
C MET A 116 -6.35 -14.92 -11.82
N PRO A 117 -7.59 -14.40 -11.96
CA PRO A 117 -8.73 -15.18 -12.39
C PRO A 117 -8.64 -15.71 -13.81
N TRP A 118 -7.86 -15.04 -14.63
CA TRP A 118 -7.72 -15.41 -16.04
C TRP A 118 -6.38 -14.96 -16.60
N ILE A 119 -5.77 -15.83 -17.39
CA ILE A 119 -4.55 -15.59 -18.17
C ILE A 119 -4.83 -16.08 -19.59
N SER A 120 -4.45 -15.29 -20.60
CA SER A 120 -4.61 -15.67 -22.01
C SER A 120 -3.88 -16.99 -22.31
N PRO A 121 -4.51 -17.97 -22.98
CA PRO A 121 -3.85 -19.19 -23.40
C PRO A 121 -2.63 -18.96 -24.28
N THR A 122 -2.70 -17.97 -25.19
CA THR A 122 -1.58 -17.59 -26.06
C THR A 122 -0.41 -17.08 -25.21
N PHE A 123 -0.68 -16.15 -24.30
CA PHE A 123 0.34 -15.61 -23.39
C PHE A 123 0.94 -16.70 -22.50
N LYS A 124 0.10 -17.61 -22.00
CA LYS A 124 0.54 -18.74 -21.19
C LYS A 124 1.49 -19.66 -21.95
N ASN A 125 1.13 -20.05 -23.17
CA ASN A 125 1.94 -20.95 -23.99
C ASN A 125 3.26 -20.31 -24.42
N ASP A 126 3.23 -19.03 -24.80
CA ASP A 126 4.39 -18.34 -25.38
C ASP A 126 5.41 -17.92 -24.31
N TYR A 127 4.96 -17.62 -23.09
CA TYR A 127 5.80 -17.02 -22.06
C TYR A 127 5.91 -17.80 -20.76
N LEU A 128 4.92 -18.62 -20.42
CA LEU A 128 4.87 -19.29 -19.12
C LEU A 128 5.15 -20.79 -19.19
N ASP A 129 4.75 -21.46 -20.25
CA ASP A 129 4.86 -22.93 -20.43
C ASP A 129 6.09 -23.34 -21.27
N ASP A 130 6.93 -22.37 -21.70
CA ASP A 130 8.14 -22.68 -22.43
C ASP A 130 9.10 -23.52 -21.56
N ALA A 131 9.50 -24.68 -22.09
CA ALA A 131 10.24 -25.73 -21.37
C ALA A 131 11.65 -25.30 -20.92
N ASP A 132 12.10 -24.13 -21.31
CA ASP A 132 13.38 -23.57 -20.91
C ASP A 132 13.23 -22.85 -19.55
N ASN A 133 13.95 -23.32 -18.55
CA ASN A 133 13.97 -22.84 -17.14
C ASN A 133 14.23 -21.33 -16.96
N ARG A 134 14.37 -20.56 -18.04
CA ARG A 134 14.62 -19.12 -18.02
C ARG A 134 13.41 -18.30 -17.54
N ASN A 135 12.20 -18.85 -17.64
CA ASN A 135 10.97 -18.12 -17.33
C ASN A 135 10.36 -18.43 -15.97
N ALA A 136 11.06 -19.17 -15.10
CA ALA A 136 10.56 -19.52 -13.76
C ALA A 136 10.19 -18.27 -12.92
N ILE A 137 10.95 -17.17 -13.04
CA ILE A 137 10.67 -15.91 -12.34
C ILE A 137 9.43 -15.22 -12.92
N LEU A 138 9.25 -15.27 -14.24
CA LEU A 138 8.06 -14.71 -14.89
C LEU A 138 6.82 -15.48 -14.47
N ARG A 139 6.86 -16.82 -14.47
CA ARG A 139 5.76 -17.67 -14.05
C ARG A 139 5.28 -17.33 -12.63
N TYR A 140 6.21 -17.14 -11.70
CA TYR A 140 5.91 -16.78 -10.33
C TYR A 140 5.12 -15.46 -10.20
N ASN A 141 5.33 -14.50 -11.10
CA ASN A 141 4.62 -13.22 -11.10
C ASN A 141 3.16 -13.30 -11.57
N TYR A 142 2.76 -14.43 -12.18
CA TYR A 142 1.43 -14.67 -12.71
C TYR A 142 0.67 -15.76 -11.93
N GLU A 143 1.11 -16.09 -10.73
CA GLU A 143 0.43 -16.99 -9.80
C GLU A 143 -0.34 -16.19 -8.73
N ASP A 144 -1.28 -16.88 -8.08
CA ASP A 144 -1.96 -16.33 -6.92
C ASP A 144 -0.98 -16.23 -5.75
N LEU A 145 -0.87 -15.03 -5.18
CA LEU A 145 0.10 -14.76 -4.14
C LEU A 145 -0.58 -14.19 -2.89
N PHE A 146 -0.27 -14.78 -1.76
CA PHE A 146 -0.63 -14.24 -0.46
C PHE A 146 0.65 -13.84 0.28
N ILE A 147 0.81 -12.54 0.52
CA ILE A 147 2.02 -11.99 1.14
C ILE A 147 1.60 -11.29 2.44
N MET A 148 2.16 -11.75 3.56
CA MET A 148 2.01 -11.12 4.85
C MET A 148 3.36 -10.57 5.31
N LYS A 149 3.39 -9.33 5.76
CA LYS A 149 4.59 -8.65 6.25
C LYS A 149 4.32 -8.02 7.61
N ILE A 150 5.35 -8.01 8.46
CA ILE A 150 5.42 -7.25 9.70
C ILE A 150 6.65 -6.37 9.58
N GLY A 151 6.53 -5.10 9.93
CA GLY A 151 7.59 -4.13 9.76
C GLY A 151 7.84 -3.30 11.02
N PHE A 152 9.10 -2.94 11.25
CA PHE A 152 9.49 -2.05 12.32
C PHE A 152 10.52 -1.05 11.80
N GLY A 153 10.34 0.23 12.12
CA GLY A 153 11.23 1.30 11.69
C GLY A 153 11.48 2.33 12.78
N ILE A 154 12.70 2.81 12.85
CA ILE A 154 13.12 3.90 13.74
C ILE A 154 13.76 4.98 12.89
N THR A 155 13.37 6.24 13.11
CA THR A 155 13.99 7.39 12.46
C THR A 155 14.45 8.37 13.53
N TYR A 156 15.72 8.74 13.49
CA TYR A 156 16.31 9.76 14.37
C TYR A 156 16.46 11.08 13.60
N ASN A 157 15.79 12.12 14.06
CA ASN A 157 15.79 13.44 13.43
C ASN A 157 16.44 14.47 14.38
N LYS A 158 17.72 14.76 14.19
CA LYS A 158 18.40 15.85 14.89
C LYS A 158 18.52 17.05 13.96
N ILE A 159 17.84 18.13 14.29
CA ILE A 159 18.03 19.41 13.61
C ILE A 159 19.27 20.06 14.24
N VAL A 160 20.38 20.05 13.52
CA VAL A 160 21.56 20.82 13.88
C VAL A 160 21.35 22.24 13.35
N SER A 161 20.99 23.18 14.24
CA SER A 161 20.93 24.59 13.87
C SER A 161 22.37 25.13 13.74
N LEU A 162 22.83 25.35 12.52
CA LEU A 162 24.05 26.04 12.21
C LEU A 162 23.79 27.58 12.34
N TYR A 163 23.77 28.10 13.56
CA TYR A 163 23.95 29.51 13.78
C TYR A 163 25.46 29.78 13.83
N SER A 164 26.07 30.13 12.69
CA SER A 164 27.37 30.77 12.67
C SER A 164 27.13 32.29 12.87
N THR A 165 27.18 32.77 14.08
CA THR A 165 27.36 34.20 14.37
C THR A 165 28.83 34.57 14.08
N PHE A 166 29.09 35.13 12.89
CA PHE A 166 30.30 35.88 12.66
C PHE A 166 30.09 37.26 13.25
N THR A 167 30.62 37.50 14.43
CA THR A 167 30.84 38.85 14.98
C THR A 167 32.25 39.28 14.55
N TYR A 168 32.33 40.36 13.75
CA TYR A 168 33.56 41.13 13.50
C TYR A 168 33.79 42.08 14.66
#